data_e6dff502f9e67b93a512e26d9b6ec641
#
_entry.id   e6dff502f9e67b93a512e26d9b6ec641
#
_cell.length_a   1.000
_cell.length_b   1.000
_cell.length_c   1.000
_cell.angle_alpha   90.00
_cell.angle_beta   90.00
_cell.angle_gamma   90.00
#
_symmetry.space_group_name_H-M   'P 1'
#
loop_
_entity.id
_entity.type
_entity.pdbx_description
1 polymer ?
#
loop_
_entity_poly.entity_id
_entity_poly.type
_entity_poly.pdbx_seq_one_letter_code
_entity_poly.pdbx_strand_id
1 'polypeptide(L)'
;TWEQREFKNITFPSGIKNKENLPYESYSVTNESGFIPQNEQFENGGTMATADKTMYYIVTPSSFAYNPARINVGSIGYYNGSENVIVSSLYEVFQTTDEINDRFLWHWFKNEKFQKLIEQYQEGGVRLYFYYDKLCMGSISTPKVEEQRRIGAYFDDLDRLITLHQR
;
A
#
# COMPACT_ATOMS: atom_id res chain seq x y z
N THR A 1 -21.83 4.88 -15.88
CA THR A 1 -20.93 4.16 -16.78
C THR A 1 -19.53 4.11 -16.16
N TRP A 2 -18.89 2.94 -16.15
CA TRP A 2 -17.54 2.78 -15.66
C TRP A 2 -16.55 3.08 -16.77
N GLU A 3 -15.46 3.79 -16.43
CA GLU A 3 -14.42 4.19 -17.37
C GLU A 3 -13.10 3.50 -16.99
N GLN A 4 -12.31 3.17 -17.99
CA GLN A 4 -10.98 2.62 -17.79
C GLN A 4 -9.99 3.74 -17.51
N ARG A 5 -9.19 3.60 -16.45
CA ARG A 5 -8.17 4.54 -16.02
C ARG A 5 -6.83 3.82 -15.89
N GLU A 6 -5.77 4.40 -16.40
CA GLU A 6 -4.42 3.87 -16.25
C GLU A 6 -3.84 4.30 -14.89
N PHE A 7 -3.20 3.38 -14.19
CA PHE A 7 -2.61 3.67 -12.87
C PHE A 7 -1.62 4.83 -12.90
N LYS A 8 -0.84 4.98 -13.97
CA LYS A 8 0.09 6.10 -14.11
C LYS A 8 -0.57 7.48 -14.07
N ASN A 9 -1.87 7.56 -14.36
CA ASN A 9 -2.63 8.82 -14.40
C ASN A 9 -3.39 9.10 -13.11
N ILE A 10 -3.60 8.09 -12.28
CA ILE A 10 -4.39 8.21 -11.03
C ILE A 10 -3.56 7.99 -9.78
N THR A 11 -2.29 7.64 -9.92
CA THR A 11 -1.35 7.50 -8.80
C THR A 11 -0.04 8.22 -9.10
N PHE A 12 0.76 8.46 -8.07
CA PHE A 12 2.10 9.01 -8.22
C PHE A 12 3.00 8.48 -7.10
N PRO A 13 4.30 8.27 -7.38
CA PRO A 13 5.24 7.83 -6.34
C PRO A 13 5.39 8.95 -5.30
N SER A 14 5.32 8.60 -4.03
CA SER A 14 5.33 9.56 -2.93
C SER A 14 6.37 9.26 -1.85
N GLY A 15 7.18 8.23 -2.02
CA GLY A 15 8.24 7.89 -1.08
C GLY A 15 9.38 8.91 -1.15
N ILE A 16 9.57 9.65 -0.06
CA ILE A 16 10.69 10.60 0.11
C ILE A 16 11.65 10.01 1.12
N LYS A 17 12.94 9.96 0.80
CA LYS A 17 13.94 9.42 1.72
C LYS A 17 14.09 10.29 2.96
N ASN A 18 14.23 9.65 4.10
CA ASN A 18 14.46 10.29 5.42
C ASN A 18 15.91 10.79 5.57
N LYS A 19 16.35 11.65 4.66
CA LYS A 19 17.73 12.11 4.55
C LYS A 19 18.26 12.79 5.82
N GLU A 20 17.38 13.43 6.57
CA GLU A 20 17.72 14.11 7.82
C GLU A 20 17.71 13.18 9.03
N ASN A 21 17.49 11.90 8.82
CA ASN A 21 17.40 10.88 9.87
C ASN A 21 16.44 11.28 11.02
N LEU A 22 15.26 11.79 10.64
CA LEU A 22 14.24 12.19 11.60
C LEU A 22 13.73 10.97 12.37
N PRO A 23 13.37 11.14 13.66
CA PRO A 23 13.02 10.03 14.55
C PRO A 23 11.60 9.52 14.37
N TYR A 24 11.18 9.32 13.13
CA TYR A 24 9.88 8.73 12.84
C TYR A 24 9.86 7.25 13.23
N GLU A 25 8.70 6.79 13.64
CA GLU A 25 8.49 5.38 13.96
C GLU A 25 8.59 4.51 12.71
N SER A 26 9.31 3.40 12.81
CA SER A 26 9.48 2.45 11.72
C SER A 26 8.32 1.48 11.65
N TYR A 27 7.79 1.29 10.46
CA TYR A 27 6.68 0.40 10.17
C TYR A 27 7.09 -0.66 9.15
N SER A 28 6.42 -1.80 9.20
CA SER A 28 6.43 -2.82 8.15
C SER A 28 5.06 -2.95 7.53
N VAL A 29 4.99 -3.48 6.33
CA VAL A 29 3.73 -3.79 5.67
C VAL A 29 3.61 -5.30 5.52
N THR A 30 2.65 -5.87 6.24
CA THR A 30 2.40 -7.32 6.26
C THR A 30 1.19 -7.67 5.40
N ASN A 31 1.09 -8.94 5.02
CA ASN A 31 -0.06 -9.45 4.29
C ASN A 31 -1.31 -9.63 5.17
N GLU A 32 -1.13 -9.77 6.49
CA GLU A 32 -2.24 -9.99 7.43
C GLU A 32 -2.83 -8.69 7.97
N SER A 33 -1.97 -7.74 8.32
CA SER A 33 -2.36 -6.54 9.08
C SER A 33 -2.00 -5.22 8.40
N GLY A 34 -1.43 -5.25 7.18
CA GLY A 34 -0.98 -4.05 6.50
C GLY A 34 0.15 -3.35 7.27
N PHE A 35 0.01 -2.06 7.52
CA PHE A 35 0.98 -1.28 8.29
C PHE A 35 0.98 -1.66 9.76
N ILE A 36 2.11 -2.13 10.26
CA ILE A 36 2.33 -2.39 11.69
C ILE A 36 3.67 -1.78 12.15
N PRO A 37 3.75 -1.28 13.40
CA PRO A 37 5.03 -0.86 13.96
C PRO A 37 6.04 -2.02 13.99
N GLN A 38 7.30 -1.75 13.66
CA GLN A 38 8.34 -2.79 13.64
C GLN A 38 8.59 -3.40 15.01
N ASN A 39 8.43 -2.64 16.09
CA ASN A 39 8.57 -3.14 17.45
C ASN A 39 7.52 -4.21 17.81
N GLU A 40 6.36 -4.21 17.18
CA GLU A 40 5.34 -5.26 17.37
C GLU A 40 5.67 -6.54 16.61
N GLN A 41 6.42 -6.42 15.51
CA GLN A 41 6.84 -7.56 14.70
C GLN A 41 8.04 -8.31 15.32
N PHE A 42 8.89 -7.61 16.07
CA PHE A 42 10.10 -8.15 16.69
C PHE A 42 10.07 -7.88 18.20
N GLU A 43 9.76 -8.89 19.01
CA GLU A 43 9.54 -8.81 20.47
C GLU A 43 10.67 -8.17 21.28
N ASN A 44 11.83 -7.91 20.70
CA ASN A 44 13.01 -7.37 21.41
C ASN A 44 13.68 -6.19 20.71
N GLY A 45 12.93 -5.41 19.93
CA GLY A 45 13.48 -4.19 19.33
C GLY A 45 14.79 -4.40 18.59
N GLY A 46 15.03 -5.54 18.00
CA GLY A 46 16.26 -6.01 17.40
C GLY A 46 17.30 -4.97 17.02
N THR A 47 18.43 -5.36 16.49
CA THR A 47 19.54 -4.49 16.02
C THR A 47 19.10 -3.36 15.06
N MET A 48 17.84 -3.33 14.64
CA MET A 48 17.26 -2.30 13.77
C MET A 48 16.91 -0.98 14.49
N ALA A 49 16.79 -0.98 15.82
CA ALA A 49 16.40 0.22 16.57
C ALA A 49 17.46 1.35 16.52
N THR A 50 18.73 1.00 16.32
CA THR A 50 19.87 1.94 16.25
C THR A 50 20.44 2.07 14.84
N ALA A 51 19.87 1.39 13.84
CA ALA A 51 20.35 1.43 12.47
C ALA A 51 20.13 2.81 11.84
N ASP A 52 21.00 3.19 10.91
CA ASP A 52 20.82 4.36 10.07
C ASP A 52 19.58 4.19 9.20
N LYS A 53 18.62 5.11 9.33
CA LYS A 53 17.34 5.09 8.62
C LYS A 53 17.24 6.18 7.56
N THR A 54 18.36 6.75 7.15
CA THR A 54 18.40 7.81 6.11
C THR A 54 17.94 7.31 4.73
N MET A 55 18.04 6.01 4.48
CA MET A 55 17.57 5.39 3.24
C MET A 55 16.09 4.96 3.29
N TYR A 56 15.47 5.00 4.46
CA TYR A 56 14.05 4.69 4.61
C TYR A 56 13.18 5.74 3.92
N TYR A 57 11.99 5.33 3.49
CA TYR A 57 11.01 6.24 2.93
C TYR A 57 10.08 6.79 4.01
N ILE A 58 9.86 8.10 3.99
CA ILE A 58 8.83 8.76 4.81
C ILE A 58 7.48 8.46 4.15
N VAL A 59 6.54 7.96 4.97
CA VAL A 59 5.16 7.69 4.57
C VAL A 59 4.26 8.66 5.29
N THR A 60 3.58 9.50 4.53
CA THR A 60 2.60 10.45 5.06
C THR A 60 1.21 9.80 5.11
N PRO A 61 0.28 10.33 5.93
CA PRO A 61 -1.11 9.85 5.91
C PRO A 61 -1.69 9.83 4.50
N SER A 62 -2.58 8.88 4.23
CA SER A 62 -3.21 8.66 2.93
C SER A 62 -2.24 8.13 1.85
N SER A 63 -1.27 7.34 2.27
CA SER A 63 -0.32 6.67 1.36
C SER A 63 -0.55 5.17 1.32
N PHE A 64 -0.28 4.59 0.16
CA PHE A 64 -0.16 3.15 -0.02
C PHE A 64 1.32 2.76 0.01
N ALA A 65 1.61 1.59 0.56
CA ALA A 65 2.93 0.97 0.44
C ALA A 65 2.79 -0.52 0.26
N TYR A 66 3.69 -1.11 -0.52
CA TYR A 66 3.71 -2.55 -0.71
C TYR A 66 5.13 -3.07 -0.88
N ASN A 67 5.31 -4.34 -0.59
CA ASN A 67 6.56 -5.05 -0.84
C ASN A 67 6.52 -5.67 -2.24
N PRO A 68 7.36 -5.22 -3.18
CA PRO A 68 7.34 -5.75 -4.55
C PRO A 68 7.58 -7.25 -4.65
N ALA A 69 8.33 -7.82 -3.71
CA ALA A 69 8.64 -9.25 -3.68
C ALA A 69 7.54 -10.11 -3.02
N ARG A 70 6.59 -9.48 -2.33
CA ARG A 70 5.55 -10.16 -1.57
C ARG A 70 4.13 -9.68 -1.86
N ILE A 71 3.98 -8.82 -2.84
CA ILE A 71 2.65 -8.32 -3.24
C ILE A 71 1.74 -9.46 -3.72
N ASN A 72 2.30 -10.50 -4.31
CA ASN A 72 1.57 -11.68 -4.77
C ASN A 72 0.88 -12.45 -3.63
N VAL A 73 1.35 -12.30 -2.39
CA VAL A 73 0.72 -12.88 -1.19
C VAL A 73 0.02 -11.82 -0.33
N GLY A 74 -0.18 -10.61 -0.88
CA GLY A 74 -0.99 -9.58 -0.27
C GLY A 74 -0.25 -8.57 0.60
N SER A 75 1.08 -8.45 0.50
CA SER A 75 1.85 -7.46 1.27
C SER A 75 1.67 -6.05 0.73
N ILE A 76 0.49 -5.48 0.95
CA ILE A 76 0.13 -4.09 0.63
C ILE A 76 -0.66 -3.51 1.79
N GLY A 77 -0.45 -2.23 2.07
CA GLY A 77 -1.16 -1.52 3.12
C GLY A 77 -1.54 -0.10 2.71
N TYR A 78 -2.54 0.42 3.38
CA TYR A 78 -2.95 1.82 3.30
C TYR A 78 -2.71 2.48 4.65
N TYR A 79 -1.89 3.53 4.67
CA TYR A 79 -1.56 4.25 5.89
C TYR A 79 -2.50 5.43 6.08
N ASN A 80 -3.31 5.38 7.13
CA ASN A 80 -4.25 6.44 7.50
C ASN A 80 -4.03 6.98 8.92
N GLY A 81 -2.82 6.79 9.47
CA GLY A 81 -2.44 7.37 10.75
C GLY A 81 -2.38 8.90 10.70
N SER A 82 -2.18 9.53 11.85
CA SER A 82 -2.16 10.99 11.96
C SER A 82 -0.76 11.59 11.75
N GLU A 83 0.29 10.80 11.93
CA GLU A 83 1.67 11.27 11.87
C GLU A 83 2.46 10.53 10.78
N ASN A 84 3.55 11.16 10.33
CA ASN A 84 4.44 10.50 9.40
C ASN A 84 5.15 9.32 10.06
N VAL A 85 5.36 8.27 9.29
CA VAL A 85 6.14 7.09 9.69
C VAL A 85 7.17 6.79 8.62
N ILE A 86 8.06 5.85 8.87
CA ILE A 86 9.04 5.42 7.88
C ILE A 86 8.95 3.93 7.63
N VAL A 87 9.25 3.55 6.39
CA VAL A 87 9.34 2.15 5.95
C VAL A 87 10.68 1.92 5.25
N SER A 88 11.14 0.67 5.25
CA SER A 88 12.36 0.28 4.57
C SER A 88 12.33 0.68 3.09
N SER A 89 13.51 0.93 2.52
CA SER A 89 13.68 1.22 1.09
C SER A 89 13.29 0.06 0.16
N LEU A 90 12.96 -1.10 0.70
CA LEU A 90 12.42 -2.22 -0.07
C LEU A 90 10.99 -2.00 -0.55
N TYR A 91 10.24 -1.12 0.13
CA TYR A 91 8.84 -0.86 -0.18
C TYR A 91 8.69 0.15 -1.32
N GLU A 92 7.64 -0.04 -2.11
CA GLU A 92 7.13 0.96 -3.03
C GLU A 92 6.07 1.79 -2.31
N VAL A 93 6.16 3.12 -2.38
CA VAL A 93 5.24 4.05 -1.70
C VAL A 93 4.61 4.97 -2.73
N PHE A 94 3.28 5.07 -2.73
CA PHE A 94 2.56 5.91 -3.68
C PHE A 94 1.30 6.52 -3.06
N GLN A 95 0.83 7.58 -3.69
CA GLN A 95 -0.43 8.24 -3.36
C GLN A 95 -1.31 8.33 -4.60
N THR A 96 -2.55 8.72 -4.40
CA THR A 96 -3.57 8.83 -5.44
C THR A 96 -3.85 10.29 -5.79
N THR A 97 -4.34 10.51 -7.01
CA THR A 97 -4.89 11.78 -7.44
C THR A 97 -6.38 11.90 -7.05
N ASP A 98 -6.99 13.05 -7.31
CA ASP A 98 -8.41 13.29 -7.01
C ASP A 98 -9.38 12.45 -7.85
N GLU A 99 -8.87 11.79 -8.88
CA GLU A 99 -9.69 10.97 -9.79
C GLU A 99 -10.03 9.59 -9.25
N ILE A 100 -9.36 9.16 -8.16
CA ILE A 100 -9.59 7.87 -7.54
C ILE A 100 -9.77 8.03 -6.03
N ASN A 101 -10.76 7.35 -5.47
CA ASN A 101 -10.96 7.30 -4.03
C ASN A 101 -10.12 6.20 -3.40
N ASP A 102 -9.39 6.52 -2.32
CA ASP A 102 -8.44 5.61 -1.69
C ASP A 102 -9.10 4.34 -1.14
N ARG A 103 -10.29 4.46 -0.54
CA ARG A 103 -10.96 3.28 0.02
C ARG A 103 -11.53 2.37 -1.06
N PHE A 104 -11.99 2.94 -2.15
CA PHE A 104 -12.38 2.17 -3.34
C PHE A 104 -11.16 1.40 -3.89
N LEU A 105 -10.03 2.08 -4.05
CA LEU A 105 -8.80 1.48 -4.56
C LEU A 105 -8.27 0.40 -3.61
N TRP A 106 -8.32 0.65 -2.30
CA TRP A 106 -7.92 -0.35 -1.30
C TRP A 106 -8.66 -1.66 -1.47
N HIS A 107 -9.98 -1.63 -1.64
CA HIS A 107 -10.78 -2.83 -1.83
C HIS A 107 -10.52 -3.47 -3.20
N TRP A 108 -10.25 -2.66 -4.22
CA TRP A 108 -9.89 -3.19 -5.54
C TRP A 108 -8.58 -4.00 -5.49
N PHE A 109 -7.60 -3.58 -4.69
CA PHE A 109 -6.35 -4.34 -4.54
C PHE A 109 -6.54 -5.74 -3.93
N LYS A 110 -7.68 -6.02 -3.34
CA LYS A 110 -8.02 -7.35 -2.79
C LYS A 110 -8.73 -8.26 -3.79
N ASN A 111 -8.90 -7.81 -5.02
CA ASN A 111 -9.69 -8.51 -6.00
C ASN A 111 -8.79 -9.28 -7.00
N GLU A 112 -9.36 -10.27 -7.68
CA GLU A 112 -8.65 -11.11 -8.64
C GLU A 112 -8.03 -10.34 -9.81
N LYS A 113 -8.60 -9.21 -10.19
CA LYS A 113 -8.07 -8.40 -11.30
C LYS A 113 -6.69 -7.85 -10.95
N PHE A 114 -6.48 -7.46 -9.71
CA PHE A 114 -5.16 -7.02 -9.26
C PHE A 114 -4.17 -8.19 -9.23
N GLN A 115 -4.60 -9.37 -8.78
CA GLN A 115 -3.75 -10.55 -8.80
C GLN A 115 -3.31 -10.90 -10.23
N LYS A 116 -4.22 -10.84 -11.19
CA LYS A 116 -3.91 -11.06 -12.61
C LYS A 116 -2.92 -10.01 -13.16
N LEU A 117 -3.07 -8.74 -12.73
CA LEU A 117 -2.14 -7.68 -13.11
C LEU A 117 -0.72 -7.96 -12.59
N ILE A 118 -0.61 -8.39 -11.35
CA ILE A 118 0.67 -8.79 -10.74
C ILE A 118 1.30 -9.93 -11.57
N GLU A 119 0.55 -10.99 -11.82
CA GLU A 119 1.01 -12.15 -12.58
C GLU A 119 1.49 -11.78 -13.98
N GLN A 120 0.81 -10.84 -14.62
CA GLN A 120 1.13 -10.40 -15.98
C GLN A 120 2.45 -9.62 -16.05
N TYR A 121 2.74 -8.78 -15.05
CA TYR A 121 3.86 -7.82 -15.13
C TYR A 121 4.98 -8.05 -14.13
N GLN A 122 4.86 -9.03 -13.21
CA GLN A 122 5.95 -9.33 -12.29
C GLN A 122 7.17 -9.84 -13.05
N GLU A 123 8.36 -9.48 -12.59
CA GLU A 123 9.63 -9.79 -13.23
C GLU A 123 10.59 -10.47 -12.27
N GLY A 124 11.47 -11.30 -12.80
CA GLY A 124 12.56 -11.92 -12.05
C GLY A 124 12.77 -13.38 -12.41
N GLY A 125 13.78 -13.99 -11.79
CA GLY A 125 14.11 -15.40 -11.93
C GLY A 125 13.61 -16.23 -10.76
N VAL A 126 14.49 -16.45 -9.76
CA VAL A 126 14.16 -17.22 -8.54
C VAL A 126 13.13 -16.50 -7.67
N ARG A 127 13.20 -15.18 -7.59
CA ARG A 127 12.22 -14.33 -6.94
C ARG A 127 11.57 -13.40 -7.95
N LEU A 128 10.27 -13.24 -7.85
CA LEU A 128 9.49 -12.34 -8.70
C LEU A 128 9.26 -11.02 -7.96
N TYR A 129 9.32 -9.93 -8.73
CA TYR A 129 9.13 -8.57 -8.22
C TYR A 129 8.11 -7.84 -9.08
N PHE A 130 7.25 -7.08 -8.44
CA PHE A 130 6.27 -6.21 -9.07
C PHE A 130 6.52 -4.78 -8.61
N TYR A 131 7.40 -4.06 -9.32
CA TYR A 131 7.74 -2.68 -8.99
C TYR A 131 6.64 -1.71 -9.43
N TYR A 132 6.69 -0.49 -8.90
CA TYR A 132 5.69 0.54 -9.18
C TYR A 132 5.55 0.86 -10.68
N ASP A 133 6.63 0.87 -11.46
CA ASP A 133 6.57 1.06 -12.90
C ASP A 133 5.70 -0.01 -13.60
N LYS A 134 5.63 -1.23 -13.05
CA LYS A 134 4.75 -2.30 -13.54
C LYS A 134 3.29 -2.08 -13.16
N LEU A 135 3.03 -1.56 -11.97
CA LEU A 135 1.67 -1.11 -11.61
C LEU A 135 1.19 -0.06 -12.62
N CYS A 136 2.04 0.87 -12.99
CA CYS A 136 1.73 1.94 -13.94
C CYS A 136 1.39 1.44 -15.35
N MET A 137 1.77 0.22 -15.71
CA MET A 137 1.40 -0.40 -16.98
C MET A 137 -0.03 -0.94 -16.98
N GLY A 138 -0.63 -1.05 -15.82
CA GLY A 138 -1.98 -1.57 -15.64
C GLY A 138 -3.05 -0.50 -15.69
N SER A 139 -4.28 -0.97 -15.69
CA SER A 139 -5.47 -0.11 -15.67
C SER A 139 -6.55 -0.69 -14.77
N ILE A 140 -7.44 0.18 -14.36
CA ILE A 140 -8.59 -0.14 -13.52
C ILE A 140 -9.85 0.45 -14.15
N SER A 141 -10.95 -0.29 -14.07
CA SER A 141 -12.26 0.25 -14.44
C SER A 141 -12.91 0.87 -13.22
N THR A 142 -13.32 2.13 -13.31
CA THR A 142 -13.88 2.88 -12.20
C THR A 142 -15.16 3.62 -12.59
N PRO A 143 -16.13 3.73 -11.66
CA PRO A 143 -17.25 4.66 -11.81
C PRO A 143 -16.80 6.08 -11.49
N LYS A 144 -17.75 7.01 -11.45
CA LYS A 144 -17.51 8.38 -10.98
C LYS A 144 -17.05 8.40 -9.51
N VAL A 145 -16.29 9.42 -9.11
CA VAL A 145 -15.69 9.52 -7.78
C VAL A 145 -16.73 9.42 -6.66
N GLU A 146 -17.92 10.01 -6.84
CA GLU A 146 -19.00 9.92 -5.85
C GLU A 146 -19.45 8.47 -5.63
N GLU A 147 -19.55 7.71 -6.71
CA GLU A 147 -19.91 6.28 -6.62
C GLU A 147 -18.75 5.47 -6.03
N GLN A 148 -17.51 5.78 -6.38
CA GLN A 148 -16.33 5.17 -5.76
C GLN A 148 -16.36 5.36 -4.23
N ARG A 149 -16.67 6.56 -3.74
CA ARG A 149 -16.78 6.83 -2.29
C ARG A 149 -17.84 5.95 -1.63
N ARG A 150 -18.99 5.80 -2.27
CA ARG A 150 -20.08 4.95 -1.75
C ARG A 150 -19.69 3.49 -1.70
N ILE A 151 -19.04 2.99 -2.76
CA ILE A 151 -18.57 1.60 -2.84
C ILE A 151 -17.49 1.36 -1.77
N GLY A 152 -16.51 2.24 -1.65
CA GLY A 152 -15.46 2.14 -0.65
C GLY A 152 -16.01 2.11 0.77
N ALA A 153 -16.94 3.01 1.10
CA ALA A 153 -17.59 3.06 2.39
C ALA A 153 -18.42 1.80 2.67
N TYR A 154 -19.11 1.27 1.67
CA TYR A 154 -19.88 0.04 1.79
C TYR A 154 -18.99 -1.15 2.17
N PHE A 155 -17.87 -1.33 1.47
CA PHE A 155 -16.95 -2.42 1.78
C PHE A 155 -16.21 -2.21 3.12
N ASP A 156 -15.93 -0.97 3.50
CA ASP A 156 -15.38 -0.67 4.84
C ASP A 156 -16.36 -1.10 5.93
N ASP A 157 -17.64 -0.82 5.75
CA ASP A 157 -18.69 -1.22 6.69
C ASP A 157 -18.84 -2.75 6.76
N LEU A 158 -18.78 -3.44 5.63
CA LEU A 158 -18.79 -4.90 5.58
C LEU A 158 -17.59 -5.49 6.35
N ASP A 159 -16.39 -4.99 6.13
CA ASP A 159 -15.19 -5.44 6.83
C ASP A 159 -15.32 -5.24 8.34
N ARG A 160 -15.89 -4.13 8.78
CA ARG A 160 -16.16 -3.83 10.20
C ARG A 160 -17.14 -4.84 10.79
N LEU A 161 -18.23 -5.14 10.08
CA LEU A 161 -19.23 -6.12 10.53
C LEU A 161 -18.66 -7.52 10.61
N ILE A 162 -17.86 -7.94 9.65
CA ILE A 162 -17.17 -9.24 9.67
C ILE A 162 -16.25 -9.32 10.88
N THR A 163 -15.45 -8.28 11.15
CA THR A 163 -14.56 -8.22 12.30
C THR A 163 -15.31 -8.33 13.62
N LEU A 164 -16.46 -7.65 13.75
CA LEU A 164 -17.29 -7.71 14.95
C LEU A 164 -17.88 -9.11 15.18
N HIS A 165 -18.23 -9.84 14.13
CA HIS A 165 -18.79 -11.17 14.24
C HIS A 165 -17.73 -12.26 14.53
N GLN A 166 -16.46 -11.97 14.33
CA GLN A 166 -15.36 -12.89 14.61
C GLN A 166 -14.81 -12.79 16.04
N ARG A 167 -15.33 -11.88 16.85
CA ARG A 167 -14.95 -11.69 18.28
C ARG A 167 -15.75 -12.54 19.22
#